data_74e16df4bb16181961ed7ddf0ca372da
#
_entry.id   74e16df4bb16181961ed7ddf0ca372da
#
_cell.length_a   1.000
_cell.length_b   1.000
_cell.length_c   1.000
_cell.angle_alpha   90.00
_cell.angle_beta   90.00
_cell.angle_gamma   90.00
#
_symmetry.space_group_name_H-M   'P 1'
#
loop_
_entity.id
_entity.type
_entity.pdbx_description
1 polymer ?
#
loop_
_entity_poly.entity_id
_entity_poly.type
_entity_poly.pdbx_seq_one_letter_code
_entity_poly.pdbx_strand_id
1 'polypeptide(L)'
;MRGQLVGLLLASVPLLALAADCDVSNIDKWDCGHPGTQQPDCEASGCCWVPVGVRNATEKGIPWCFYPSDVTRPPNACDDGFNWVASDPGFTDEYYNIMYQNYLANLNIQGSGAVVAAPDQETPGGSYYYHWMRDAGLSIKAWLDINDNDYSKVKTELDAYAGWVKKVQHKTDPNGIDVRIEPKFTIPDGEPYTGGWCRPQTDGPALRAMAMSKWGMIVKDNGGDTASIWEVVSFDMAWVLENWQSEGCDLWEEVRSTDFYFNRMAYIYSLNEAAKFADAVGQDGATYRATADEIKAATQSHFKDGFLYESTNRPYDGAVIHSIATFGEYLFPPESEESAATIKVITKAFCNEYPINQEENAAGKPGILIGRYPGDSYAGGNPWQLLTAVLGELFYLGGQNTYKKIEARGDYSLRYSENKEWISLLNLPEGSTARDLARAQVAAGDAVMTRLFDHVQDAAGRIDEQIDKFTGKQSSAEGLTWSYANILHSLYVRKSVAKYLD
;
A
#
# COMPACT_ATOMS: atom_id res chain seq x y z
N MET A 1 23.55 45.10 73.91
CA MET A 1 23.12 45.61 72.60
C MET A 1 22.37 44.51 71.88
N ARG A 2 21.06 44.68 71.79
CA ARG A 2 20.13 43.69 71.22
C ARG A 2 19.97 44.00 69.72
N GLY A 3 20.37 43.12 68.81
CA GLY A 3 20.10 43.22 67.39
C GLY A 3 18.77 42.56 67.07
N GLN A 4 17.81 43.31 66.51
CA GLN A 4 16.53 42.78 66.01
C GLN A 4 16.74 42.19 64.60
N LEU A 5 16.37 40.90 64.44
CA LEU A 5 16.21 40.30 63.14
C LEU A 5 14.78 40.67 62.60
N VAL A 6 14.78 41.34 61.46
CA VAL A 6 13.55 41.60 60.69
C VAL A 6 13.37 40.41 59.75
N GLY A 7 12.37 39.60 60.03
CA GLY A 7 11.95 38.50 59.14
C GLY A 7 11.14 39.04 57.96
N LEU A 8 11.64 38.88 56.73
CA LEU A 8 10.85 39.10 55.54
C LEU A 8 9.92 37.89 55.34
N LEU A 9 8.65 38.12 55.47
CA LEU A 9 7.59 37.21 55.01
C LEU A 9 7.44 37.35 53.49
N LEU A 10 7.97 36.38 52.73
CA LEU A 10 7.62 36.19 51.35
C LEU A 10 6.20 35.62 51.27
N ALA A 11 5.26 36.45 50.89
CA ALA A 11 3.90 36.02 50.51
C ALA A 11 3.99 35.20 49.21
N SER A 12 3.77 33.93 49.29
CA SER A 12 3.55 33.08 48.10
C SER A 12 2.20 33.47 47.50
N VAL A 13 2.23 34.19 46.38
CA VAL A 13 1.03 34.36 45.52
C VAL A 13 0.73 33.01 44.91
N PRO A 14 -0.48 32.44 45.11
CA PRO A 14 -0.83 31.23 44.37
C PRO A 14 -0.91 31.59 42.89
N LEU A 15 -0.11 30.91 42.05
CA LEU A 15 -0.35 30.90 40.61
C LEU A 15 -1.73 30.30 40.42
N LEU A 16 -2.72 31.12 40.04
CA LEU A 16 -3.94 30.61 39.47
C LEU A 16 -3.57 29.89 38.18
N ALA A 17 -3.56 28.58 38.20
CA ALA A 17 -3.55 27.79 36.97
C ALA A 17 -4.83 28.18 36.21
N LEU A 18 -4.66 28.85 35.09
CA LEU A 18 -5.74 29.06 34.12
C LEU A 18 -6.24 27.66 33.75
N ALA A 19 -7.53 27.42 33.85
CA ALA A 19 -8.14 26.17 33.41
C ALA A 19 -7.86 26.01 31.91
N ALA A 20 -7.32 24.87 31.52
CA ALA A 20 -7.07 24.55 30.12
C ALA A 20 -8.36 24.68 29.30
N ASP A 21 -8.29 25.34 28.14
CA ASP A 21 -9.42 25.46 27.23
C ASP A 21 -9.56 24.17 26.41
N CYS A 22 -10.51 23.34 26.81
CA CYS A 22 -10.78 22.02 26.21
C CYS A 22 -11.92 22.06 25.15
N ASP A 23 -12.36 23.22 24.73
CA ASP A 23 -13.35 23.36 23.64
C ASP A 23 -12.68 23.28 22.28
N VAL A 24 -12.28 22.05 21.90
CA VAL A 24 -11.63 21.73 20.63
C VAL A 24 -12.55 20.86 19.80
N SER A 25 -12.80 21.23 18.55
CA SER A 25 -13.61 20.43 17.63
C SER A 25 -12.95 19.05 17.39
N ASN A 26 -13.76 18.00 17.17
CA ASN A 26 -13.22 16.63 17.03
C ASN A 26 -12.20 16.50 15.90
N ILE A 27 -12.32 17.29 14.85
CA ILE A 27 -11.39 17.28 13.71
C ILE A 27 -10.07 18.01 14.00
N ASP A 28 -10.05 18.87 15.02
CA ASP A 28 -8.89 19.67 15.42
C ASP A 28 -8.19 19.11 16.66
N LYS A 29 -8.76 18.05 17.28
CA LYS A 29 -8.16 17.40 18.44
C LYS A 29 -6.83 16.79 18.07
N TRP A 30 -5.80 17.18 18.78
CA TRP A 30 -4.48 16.65 18.64
C TRP A 30 -4.11 15.79 19.84
N ASP A 31 -3.69 14.52 19.60
CA ASP A 31 -3.40 13.55 20.65
C ASP A 31 -2.28 14.04 21.58
N CYS A 32 -2.55 13.94 22.86
CA CYS A 32 -1.62 14.30 23.95
C CYS A 32 -1.25 13.07 24.77
N GLY A 33 -1.84 11.93 24.45
CA GLY A 33 -1.67 10.69 25.17
C GLY A 33 -0.81 9.67 24.39
N HIS A 34 -0.85 8.47 24.88
CA HIS A 34 -0.31 7.26 24.24
C HIS A 34 -1.31 6.11 24.41
N PRO A 35 -1.20 5.02 23.63
CA PRO A 35 -2.09 3.87 23.79
C PRO A 35 -2.17 3.39 25.24
N GLY A 36 -3.38 3.40 25.79
CA GLY A 36 -3.62 3.03 27.20
C GLY A 36 -3.65 4.20 28.19
N THR A 37 -3.39 5.43 27.78
CA THR A 37 -3.54 6.62 28.64
C THR A 37 -4.92 6.65 29.26
N GLN A 38 -4.99 6.82 30.59
CA GLN A 38 -6.22 6.99 31.35
C GLN A 38 -6.44 8.46 31.68
N GLN A 39 -7.68 8.82 32.02
CA GLN A 39 -8.03 10.22 32.35
C GLN A 39 -7.09 10.89 33.37
N PRO A 40 -6.74 10.26 34.52
CA PRO A 40 -5.86 10.90 35.49
C PRO A 40 -4.46 11.22 34.93
N ASP A 41 -3.92 10.36 34.07
CA ASP A 41 -2.59 10.54 33.48
C ASP A 41 -2.63 11.64 32.43
N CYS A 42 -3.70 11.70 31.63
CA CYS A 42 -3.93 12.74 30.65
C CYS A 42 -4.00 14.13 31.30
N GLU A 43 -4.86 14.28 32.32
CA GLU A 43 -5.05 15.55 33.04
C GLU A 43 -3.79 15.94 33.82
N ALA A 44 -3.04 14.97 34.39
CA ALA A 44 -1.78 15.24 35.04
C ALA A 44 -0.69 15.77 34.08
N SER A 45 -0.81 15.42 32.77
CA SER A 45 0.07 15.94 31.72
C SER A 45 -0.36 17.31 31.21
N GLY A 46 -1.41 17.93 31.76
CA GLY A 46 -1.94 19.24 31.34
C GLY A 46 -2.80 19.16 30.09
N CYS A 47 -3.29 17.99 29.74
CA CYS A 47 -4.09 17.73 28.54
C CYS A 47 -5.58 17.62 28.89
N CYS A 48 -6.43 17.72 27.89
CA CYS A 48 -7.88 17.59 27.99
C CYS A 48 -8.32 16.15 27.82
N TRP A 49 -9.24 15.68 28.69
CA TRP A 49 -9.87 14.38 28.56
C TRP A 49 -11.36 14.53 28.23
N VAL A 50 -11.72 14.25 26.98
CA VAL A 50 -13.13 14.27 26.53
C VAL A 50 -13.40 13.00 25.71
N PRO A 51 -14.03 11.97 26.31
CA PRO A 51 -14.42 10.77 25.61
C PRO A 51 -15.39 11.05 24.48
N VAL A 52 -15.10 10.50 23.31
CA VAL A 52 -15.98 10.57 22.13
C VAL A 52 -16.75 9.25 22.07
N GLY A 53 -18.08 9.35 21.94
CA GLY A 53 -18.93 8.16 21.79
C GLY A 53 -18.71 7.54 20.41
N VAL A 54 -18.14 6.33 20.39
CA VAL A 54 -17.93 5.58 19.13
C VAL A 54 -19.28 5.08 18.63
N ARG A 55 -20.02 5.93 17.88
CA ARG A 55 -21.31 5.56 17.29
C ARG A 55 -21.22 5.17 15.82
N ASN A 56 -20.13 5.54 15.13
CA ASN A 56 -19.89 5.30 13.69
C ASN A 56 -18.37 5.29 13.37
N ALA A 57 -18.03 4.81 12.20
CA ALA A 57 -16.63 4.69 11.75
C ALA A 57 -15.88 6.04 11.69
N THR A 58 -16.61 7.16 11.53
CA THR A 58 -16.05 8.52 11.50
C THR A 58 -15.59 9.04 12.87
N GLU A 59 -15.94 8.37 13.95
CA GLU A 59 -15.50 8.73 15.31
C GLU A 59 -14.35 7.84 15.82
N LYS A 60 -13.96 6.83 15.05
CA LYS A 60 -12.75 6.04 15.33
C LYS A 60 -11.50 6.89 15.07
N GLY A 61 -10.56 6.85 16.00
CA GLY A 61 -9.28 7.57 15.87
C GLY A 61 -9.31 9.00 16.43
N ILE A 62 -10.46 9.49 16.92
CA ILE A 62 -10.50 10.79 17.61
C ILE A 62 -9.91 10.60 19.02
N PRO A 63 -8.81 11.32 19.37
CA PRO A 63 -8.19 11.15 20.68
C PRO A 63 -9.11 11.66 21.80
N TRP A 64 -9.17 10.87 22.89
CA TRP A 64 -9.87 11.29 24.12
C TRP A 64 -8.99 12.17 25.00
N CYS A 65 -7.66 11.97 24.90
CA CYS A 65 -6.65 12.81 25.53
C CYS A 65 -6.02 13.70 24.45
N PHE A 66 -6.20 15.02 24.56
CA PHE A 66 -5.76 15.94 23.52
C PHE A 66 -5.26 17.26 24.11
N TYR A 67 -4.45 17.98 23.37
CA TYR A 67 -3.95 19.29 23.80
C TYR A 67 -5.06 20.34 23.85
N PRO A 68 -5.07 21.22 24.88
CA PRO A 68 -5.99 22.35 24.94
C PRO A 68 -5.80 23.32 23.76
N SER A 69 -6.85 24.10 23.46
CA SER A 69 -6.81 25.05 22.33
C SER A 69 -5.84 26.23 22.53
N ASP A 70 -5.49 26.54 23.77
CA ASP A 70 -4.55 27.62 24.15
C ASP A 70 -3.08 27.16 24.19
N VAL A 71 -2.83 25.86 24.00
CA VAL A 71 -1.46 25.34 23.85
C VAL A 71 -1.03 25.52 22.40
N THR A 72 0.02 26.31 22.21
CA THR A 72 0.69 26.38 20.90
C THR A 72 1.22 24.98 20.58
N ARG A 73 0.67 24.39 19.54
CA ARG A 73 1.11 23.08 19.06
C ARG A 73 2.63 23.09 18.91
N PRO A 74 3.37 22.17 19.58
CA PRO A 74 4.79 22.04 19.28
C PRO A 74 4.95 21.83 17.77
N PRO A 75 6.02 22.32 17.16
CA PRO A 75 6.26 22.06 15.75
C PRO A 75 6.13 20.56 15.49
N ASN A 76 5.09 20.16 14.75
CA ASN A 76 4.94 18.77 14.36
C ASN A 76 5.94 18.53 13.24
N ALA A 77 6.85 17.57 13.43
CA ALA A 77 7.79 17.16 12.40
C ALA A 77 7.15 16.81 11.06
N CYS A 78 5.84 16.56 11.05
CA CYS A 78 5.04 16.28 9.85
C CYS A 78 4.53 17.55 9.14
N ASP A 79 4.64 18.74 9.72
CA ASP A 79 4.15 20.00 9.13
C ASP A 79 5.15 20.63 8.16
N ASP A 80 6.44 20.40 8.37
CA ASP A 80 7.54 20.96 7.56
C ASP A 80 7.82 20.16 6.27
N GLY A 81 7.02 19.11 6.01
CA GLY A 81 7.22 18.20 4.88
C GLY A 81 8.19 17.06 5.20
N PHE A 82 8.64 16.38 4.16
CA PHE A 82 9.50 15.20 4.28
C PHE A 82 10.82 15.40 3.54
N ASN A 83 11.85 14.73 4.02
CA ASN A 83 13.11 14.63 3.28
C ASN A 83 12.96 13.60 2.16
N TRP A 84 12.66 14.05 0.95
CA TRP A 84 12.53 13.23 -0.24
C TRP A 84 13.84 13.02 -1.00
N VAL A 85 14.98 13.08 -0.32
CA VAL A 85 16.28 13.03 -1.00
C VAL A 85 17.11 11.88 -0.45
N ALA A 86 17.32 10.89 -1.31
CA ALA A 86 18.36 9.89 -1.18
C ALA A 86 18.86 9.53 -2.59
N SER A 87 20.03 8.91 -2.68
CA SER A 87 20.66 8.53 -3.96
C SER A 87 20.82 7.01 -4.12
N ASP A 88 20.57 6.26 -3.05
CA ASP A 88 20.71 4.80 -3.01
C ASP A 88 19.77 4.26 -1.92
N PRO A 89 18.90 3.30 -2.22
CA PRO A 89 18.00 2.70 -1.24
C PRO A 89 18.70 1.79 -0.20
N GLY A 90 20.00 1.52 -0.35
CA GLY A 90 20.78 0.73 0.59
C GLY A 90 20.73 -0.79 0.41
N PHE A 91 19.88 -1.33 -0.44
CA PHE A 91 19.78 -2.77 -0.72
C PHE A 91 20.93 -3.24 -1.59
N THR A 92 21.82 -4.07 -1.04
CA THR A 92 22.92 -4.68 -1.80
C THR A 92 22.41 -5.82 -2.69
N ASP A 93 23.16 -6.13 -3.76
CA ASP A 93 22.86 -7.29 -4.61
C ASP A 93 22.83 -8.61 -3.84
N GLU A 94 23.68 -8.75 -2.82
CA GLU A 94 23.70 -9.93 -1.94
C GLU A 94 22.38 -10.04 -1.15
N TYR A 95 21.94 -8.94 -0.51
CA TYR A 95 20.71 -8.91 0.24
C TYR A 95 19.48 -9.12 -0.65
N TYR A 96 19.48 -8.50 -1.84
CA TYR A 96 18.45 -8.75 -2.86
C TYR A 96 18.35 -10.25 -3.21
N ASN A 97 19.48 -10.91 -3.46
CA ASN A 97 19.49 -12.33 -3.80
C ASN A 97 18.97 -13.22 -2.66
N ILE A 98 19.29 -12.90 -1.40
CA ILE A 98 18.76 -13.64 -0.24
C ILE A 98 17.23 -13.49 -0.17
N MET A 99 16.72 -12.26 -0.24
CA MET A 99 15.26 -12.00 -0.27
C MET A 99 14.59 -12.72 -1.45
N TYR A 100 15.20 -12.70 -2.63
CA TYR A 100 14.69 -13.38 -3.82
C TYR A 100 14.58 -14.89 -3.62
N GLN A 101 15.56 -15.54 -2.97
CA GLN A 101 15.49 -16.97 -2.66
C GLN A 101 14.38 -17.28 -1.64
N ASN A 102 14.21 -16.44 -0.63
CA ASN A 102 13.11 -16.58 0.34
C ASN A 102 11.74 -16.41 -0.35
N TYR A 103 11.64 -15.46 -1.26
CA TYR A 103 10.44 -15.26 -2.08
C TYR A 103 10.13 -16.48 -2.93
N LEU A 104 11.13 -17.04 -3.65
CA LEU A 104 10.96 -18.25 -4.45
C LEU A 104 10.51 -19.46 -3.62
N ALA A 105 10.97 -19.57 -2.38
CA ALA A 105 10.55 -20.66 -1.49
C ALA A 105 9.06 -20.64 -1.15
N ASN A 106 8.40 -19.48 -1.29
CA ASN A 106 6.97 -19.31 -1.07
C ASN A 106 6.12 -19.55 -2.34
N LEU A 107 6.76 -19.60 -3.51
CA LEU A 107 6.10 -19.94 -4.78
C LEU A 107 6.12 -21.45 -4.99
N ASN A 108 5.07 -21.99 -5.60
CA ASN A 108 4.95 -23.44 -5.87
C ASN A 108 5.24 -24.30 -4.62
N ILE A 109 4.77 -23.81 -3.44
CA ILE A 109 5.06 -24.44 -2.15
C ILE A 109 4.71 -25.93 -2.16
N GLN A 110 5.61 -26.77 -1.70
CA GLN A 110 5.49 -28.23 -1.72
C GLN A 110 5.24 -28.84 -3.11
N GLY A 111 5.55 -28.15 -4.21
CA GLY A 111 5.27 -28.58 -5.57
C GLY A 111 3.78 -28.59 -5.94
N SER A 112 2.96 -27.88 -5.18
CA SER A 112 1.50 -27.84 -5.36
C SER A 112 1.02 -26.88 -6.44
N GLY A 113 1.87 -25.94 -6.86
CA GLY A 113 1.51 -24.79 -7.68
C GLY A 113 0.93 -23.61 -6.87
N ALA A 114 0.64 -23.81 -5.59
CA ALA A 114 0.17 -22.74 -4.72
C ALA A 114 1.26 -21.70 -4.39
N VAL A 115 0.85 -20.48 -4.15
CA VAL A 115 1.65 -19.43 -3.50
C VAL A 115 1.16 -19.32 -2.07
N VAL A 116 2.04 -19.52 -1.09
CA VAL A 116 1.68 -19.35 0.32
C VAL A 116 1.76 -17.87 0.69
N ALA A 117 0.79 -17.36 1.46
CA ALA A 117 0.83 -15.96 1.90
C ALA A 117 2.04 -15.72 2.81
N ALA A 118 2.24 -16.58 3.80
CA ALA A 118 3.49 -16.65 4.57
C ALA A 118 3.70 -18.08 5.09
N PRO A 119 4.94 -18.52 5.33
CA PRO A 119 5.21 -19.80 5.98
C PRO A 119 4.81 -19.81 7.46
N ASP A 120 4.53 -18.64 8.05
CA ASP A 120 4.12 -18.46 9.42
C ASP A 120 2.72 -19.04 9.67
N GLN A 121 2.58 -19.81 10.74
CA GLN A 121 1.34 -20.47 11.13
C GLN A 121 0.78 -19.99 12.49
N GLU A 122 1.47 -19.05 13.14
CA GLU A 122 1.16 -18.66 14.53
C GLU A 122 0.93 -17.17 14.70
N THR A 123 1.60 -16.33 13.94
CA THR A 123 1.62 -14.88 14.10
C THR A 123 0.76 -14.19 13.03
N PRO A 124 -0.02 -13.16 13.36
CA PRO A 124 -0.21 -12.50 14.66
C PRO A 124 -1.29 -13.10 15.56
N GLY A 125 -1.76 -14.26 15.28
CA GLY A 125 -2.80 -14.95 16.06
C GLY A 125 -3.60 -15.94 15.22
N GLY A 126 -3.01 -16.38 14.11
CA GLY A 126 -3.57 -17.36 13.19
C GLY A 126 -2.60 -17.69 12.07
N SER A 127 -2.87 -18.74 11.36
CA SER A 127 -2.01 -19.22 10.28
C SER A 127 -2.14 -18.37 9.04
N TYR A 128 -1.02 -17.97 8.46
CA TYR A 128 -0.89 -17.41 7.11
C TYR A 128 -0.53 -18.49 6.08
N TYR A 129 -0.44 -19.74 6.48
CA TYR A 129 -0.11 -20.87 5.62
C TYR A 129 -1.29 -21.31 4.76
N TYR A 130 -1.80 -20.37 3.94
CA TYR A 130 -2.85 -20.53 2.97
C TYR A 130 -2.48 -19.83 1.66
N HIS A 131 -3.16 -20.21 0.60
CA HIS A 131 -3.10 -19.50 -0.67
C HIS A 131 -4.25 -18.48 -0.71
N TRP A 132 -3.93 -17.18 -0.52
CA TRP A 132 -4.87 -16.10 -0.83
C TRP A 132 -4.80 -15.78 -2.32
N MET A 133 -5.94 -15.59 -2.96
CA MET A 133 -5.98 -15.28 -4.40
C MET A 133 -5.35 -13.92 -4.70
N ARG A 134 -5.57 -12.92 -3.85
CA ARG A 134 -4.98 -11.59 -3.95
C ARG A 134 -3.47 -11.64 -3.88
N ASP A 135 -2.94 -12.19 -2.80
CA ASP A 135 -1.51 -12.31 -2.56
C ASP A 135 -0.80 -13.04 -3.70
N ALA A 136 -1.39 -14.15 -4.13
CA ALA A 136 -0.84 -14.95 -5.21
C ALA A 136 -0.86 -14.21 -6.56
N GLY A 137 -1.98 -13.60 -6.95
CA GLY A 137 -2.09 -12.88 -8.20
C GLY A 137 -1.10 -11.72 -8.31
N LEU A 138 -0.98 -10.92 -7.24
CA LEU A 138 -0.05 -9.80 -7.16
C LEU A 138 1.40 -10.27 -7.15
N SER A 139 1.72 -11.31 -6.36
CA SER A 139 3.07 -11.87 -6.28
C SER A 139 3.49 -12.47 -7.62
N ILE A 140 2.67 -13.25 -8.28
CA ILE A 140 2.99 -13.83 -9.59
C ILE A 140 3.22 -12.74 -10.64
N LYS A 141 2.40 -11.66 -10.65
CA LYS A 141 2.63 -10.53 -11.54
C LYS A 141 4.00 -9.90 -11.30
N ALA A 142 4.33 -9.62 -10.04
CA ALA A 142 5.63 -9.04 -9.68
C ALA A 142 6.78 -9.96 -10.08
N TRP A 143 6.65 -11.27 -9.85
CA TRP A 143 7.68 -12.23 -10.21
C TRP A 143 7.92 -12.32 -11.72
N LEU A 144 6.89 -12.24 -12.53
CA LEU A 144 7.02 -12.15 -13.98
C LEU A 144 7.84 -10.92 -14.39
N ASP A 145 7.55 -9.76 -13.82
CA ASP A 145 8.27 -8.52 -14.12
C ASP A 145 9.74 -8.59 -13.68
N ILE A 146 10.02 -9.03 -12.46
CA ILE A 146 11.37 -9.18 -11.89
C ILE A 146 12.26 -10.09 -12.75
N ASN A 147 11.67 -11.06 -13.44
CA ASN A 147 12.37 -11.97 -14.34
C ASN A 147 12.31 -11.52 -15.81
N ASP A 148 12.02 -10.24 -16.08
CA ASP A 148 11.96 -9.65 -17.43
C ASP A 148 10.95 -10.36 -18.36
N ASN A 149 9.96 -11.05 -17.82
CA ASN A 149 9.02 -11.91 -18.54
C ASN A 149 9.72 -13.02 -19.37
N ASP A 150 10.91 -13.44 -18.95
CA ASP A 150 11.71 -14.47 -19.63
C ASP A 150 11.07 -15.85 -19.44
N TYR A 151 10.49 -16.38 -20.53
CA TYR A 151 9.81 -17.67 -20.55
C TYR A 151 10.65 -18.81 -19.93
N SER A 152 11.95 -18.84 -20.20
CA SER A 152 12.81 -19.91 -19.72
C SER A 152 13.02 -19.90 -18.20
N LYS A 153 12.97 -18.72 -17.59
CA LYS A 153 13.14 -18.54 -16.15
C LYS A 153 11.87 -18.84 -15.36
N VAL A 154 10.70 -18.57 -15.96
CA VAL A 154 9.44 -18.58 -15.20
C VAL A 154 8.52 -19.77 -15.48
N LYS A 155 8.79 -20.51 -16.56
CA LYS A 155 7.89 -21.56 -17.08
C LYS A 155 7.48 -22.60 -16.04
N THR A 156 8.44 -23.14 -15.30
CA THR A 156 8.19 -24.27 -14.39
C THR A 156 7.16 -23.92 -13.33
N GLU A 157 7.35 -22.80 -12.66
CA GLU A 157 6.50 -22.34 -11.58
C GLU A 157 5.17 -21.80 -12.09
N LEU A 158 5.17 -21.14 -13.27
CA LEU A 158 3.93 -20.65 -13.88
C LEU A 158 3.03 -21.78 -14.43
N ASP A 159 3.62 -22.82 -14.98
CA ASP A 159 2.85 -24.01 -15.37
C ASP A 159 2.23 -24.69 -14.14
N ALA A 160 2.99 -24.78 -13.04
CA ALA A 160 2.47 -25.31 -11.77
C ALA A 160 1.36 -24.41 -11.21
N TYR A 161 1.55 -23.08 -11.21
CA TYR A 161 0.53 -22.12 -10.78
C TYR A 161 -0.73 -22.20 -11.64
N ALA A 162 -0.61 -22.27 -12.97
CA ALA A 162 -1.75 -22.45 -13.87
C ALA A 162 -2.53 -23.73 -13.57
N GLY A 163 -1.83 -24.83 -13.27
CA GLY A 163 -2.45 -26.08 -12.81
C GLY A 163 -3.19 -25.93 -11.49
N TRP A 164 -2.61 -25.20 -10.53
CA TRP A 164 -3.27 -24.88 -9.26
C TRP A 164 -4.52 -24.04 -9.47
N VAL A 165 -4.42 -22.96 -10.24
CA VAL A 165 -5.56 -22.08 -10.54
C VAL A 165 -6.71 -22.86 -11.15
N LYS A 166 -6.45 -23.67 -12.18
CA LYS A 166 -7.48 -24.52 -12.81
C LYS A 166 -8.13 -25.47 -11.81
N LYS A 167 -7.35 -26.03 -10.88
CA LYS A 167 -7.86 -26.91 -9.83
C LYS A 167 -8.82 -26.18 -8.88
N VAL A 168 -8.46 -25.00 -8.37
CA VAL A 168 -9.26 -24.28 -7.36
C VAL A 168 -10.48 -23.61 -7.94
N GLN A 169 -10.43 -23.14 -9.20
CA GLN A 169 -11.57 -22.52 -9.90
C GLN A 169 -12.80 -23.43 -10.03
N HIS A 170 -12.63 -24.75 -9.96
CA HIS A 170 -13.70 -25.73 -10.15
C HIS A 170 -14.06 -26.49 -8.87
N LYS A 171 -13.58 -26.02 -7.71
CA LYS A 171 -14.02 -26.58 -6.42
C LYS A 171 -15.46 -26.16 -6.11
N THR A 172 -16.13 -26.97 -5.30
CA THR A 172 -17.39 -26.56 -4.69
C THR A 172 -17.07 -25.83 -3.39
N ASP A 173 -17.56 -24.60 -3.24
CA ASP A 173 -17.35 -23.84 -2.01
C ASP A 173 -18.40 -24.23 -0.96
N PRO A 174 -18.00 -24.80 0.18
CA PRO A 174 -18.91 -25.17 1.26
C PRO A 174 -19.52 -23.97 1.99
N ASN A 175 -18.99 -22.74 1.79
CA ASN A 175 -19.55 -21.50 2.34
C ASN A 175 -20.76 -21.00 1.52
N GLY A 176 -21.10 -21.66 0.41
CA GLY A 176 -22.26 -21.33 -0.42
C GLY A 176 -22.10 -20.09 -1.31
N ILE A 177 -20.86 -19.69 -1.58
CA ILE A 177 -20.52 -18.62 -2.53
C ILE A 177 -19.91 -19.21 -3.80
N ASP A 178 -19.77 -18.37 -4.83
CA ASP A 178 -19.00 -18.73 -6.01
C ASP A 178 -17.52 -18.88 -5.62
N VAL A 179 -16.94 -20.03 -5.92
CA VAL A 179 -15.54 -20.33 -5.55
C VAL A 179 -14.52 -19.35 -6.14
N ARG A 180 -14.88 -18.64 -7.22
CA ARG A 180 -14.02 -17.60 -7.82
C ARG A 180 -13.78 -16.41 -6.89
N ILE A 181 -14.68 -16.19 -5.92
CA ILE A 181 -14.62 -15.10 -4.94
C ILE A 181 -14.39 -15.57 -3.51
N GLU A 182 -14.01 -16.86 -3.33
CA GLU A 182 -13.45 -17.34 -2.06
C GLU A 182 -12.03 -16.77 -1.87
N PRO A 183 -11.75 -16.08 -0.75
CA PRO A 183 -10.48 -15.42 -0.57
C PRO A 183 -9.28 -16.35 -0.48
N LYS A 184 -9.41 -17.51 0.19
CA LYS A 184 -8.25 -18.35 0.48
C LYS A 184 -8.51 -19.85 0.49
N PHE A 185 -7.46 -20.59 0.17
CA PHE A 185 -7.48 -22.05 0.00
C PHE A 185 -6.40 -22.73 0.82
N THR A 186 -6.68 -23.96 1.27
CA THR A 186 -5.70 -24.81 1.97
C THR A 186 -4.58 -25.26 1.03
N ILE A 187 -3.39 -25.48 1.57
CA ILE A 187 -2.24 -26.03 0.86
C ILE A 187 -1.89 -27.39 1.48
N PRO A 188 -1.66 -28.44 0.66
CA PRO A 188 -1.59 -28.48 -0.80
C PRO A 188 -2.93 -28.83 -1.50
N ASP A 189 -4.02 -29.05 -0.77
CA ASP A 189 -5.23 -29.66 -1.31
C ASP A 189 -6.10 -28.70 -2.13
N GLY A 190 -5.97 -27.38 -1.90
CA GLY A 190 -6.75 -26.36 -2.60
C GLY A 190 -8.24 -26.38 -2.23
N GLU A 191 -8.57 -26.79 -1.01
CA GLU A 191 -9.94 -26.70 -0.52
C GLU A 191 -10.24 -25.26 -0.04
N PRO A 192 -11.43 -24.73 -0.34
CA PRO A 192 -11.88 -23.46 0.20
C PRO A 192 -11.80 -23.44 1.73
N TYR A 193 -11.37 -22.33 2.31
CA TYR A 193 -11.30 -22.18 3.76
C TYR A 193 -12.72 -22.12 4.36
N THR A 194 -12.98 -22.91 5.40
CA THR A 194 -14.32 -23.06 5.99
C THR A 194 -14.53 -22.27 7.29
N GLY A 195 -13.48 -21.67 7.84
CA GLY A 195 -13.58 -20.84 9.04
C GLY A 195 -14.28 -19.49 8.80
N GLY A 196 -14.60 -18.78 9.87
CA GLY A 196 -15.15 -17.43 9.82
C GLY A 196 -14.15 -16.49 9.13
N TRP A 197 -14.57 -15.80 8.08
CA TRP A 197 -13.74 -14.84 7.32
C TRP A 197 -14.63 -13.81 6.64
N CYS A 198 -14.09 -12.63 6.28
CA CYS A 198 -14.82 -11.66 5.48
C CYS A 198 -14.98 -12.18 4.05
N ARG A 199 -16.21 -12.47 3.63
CA ARG A 199 -16.61 -13.02 2.32
C ARG A 199 -17.82 -12.28 1.75
N PRO A 200 -17.98 -12.26 0.41
CA PRO A 200 -16.98 -12.63 -0.59
C PRO A 200 -15.86 -11.61 -0.73
N GLN A 201 -14.73 -11.98 -1.36
CA GLN A 201 -13.71 -11.05 -1.80
C GLN A 201 -13.67 -11.01 -3.32
N THR A 202 -14.11 -9.91 -3.88
CA THR A 202 -14.42 -9.80 -5.30
C THR A 202 -13.22 -9.44 -6.18
N ASP A 203 -12.09 -9.09 -5.58
CA ASP A 203 -10.82 -8.79 -6.26
C ASP A 203 -10.12 -10.04 -6.85
N GLY A 204 -10.34 -11.21 -6.23
CA GLY A 204 -9.64 -12.45 -6.56
C GLY A 204 -9.68 -12.86 -8.04
N PRO A 205 -10.83 -12.92 -8.72
CA PRO A 205 -10.92 -13.27 -10.13
C PRO A 205 -10.09 -12.37 -11.03
N ALA A 206 -10.13 -11.05 -10.79
CA ALA A 206 -9.38 -10.08 -11.57
C ALA A 206 -7.87 -10.25 -11.39
N LEU A 207 -7.40 -10.36 -10.16
CA LEU A 207 -5.97 -10.48 -9.86
C LEU A 207 -5.38 -11.79 -10.40
N ARG A 208 -6.13 -12.87 -10.33
CA ARG A 208 -5.75 -14.16 -10.91
C ARG A 208 -5.71 -14.08 -12.44
N ALA A 209 -6.74 -13.53 -13.08
CA ALA A 209 -6.78 -13.36 -14.53
C ALA A 209 -5.68 -12.40 -15.04
N MET A 210 -5.33 -11.38 -14.29
CA MET A 210 -4.19 -10.49 -14.58
C MET A 210 -2.89 -11.28 -14.73
N ALA A 211 -2.53 -12.08 -13.73
CA ALA A 211 -1.32 -12.89 -13.75
C ALA A 211 -1.35 -13.91 -14.88
N MET A 212 -2.49 -14.58 -15.09
CA MET A 212 -2.66 -15.60 -16.11
C MET A 212 -2.71 -15.02 -17.53
N SER A 213 -3.27 -13.84 -17.75
CA SER A 213 -3.24 -13.16 -19.06
C SER A 213 -1.81 -12.82 -19.46
N LYS A 214 -1.03 -12.30 -18.53
CA LYS A 214 0.39 -12.00 -18.75
C LYS A 214 1.18 -13.27 -19.07
N TRP A 215 1.00 -14.34 -18.30
CA TRP A 215 1.57 -15.63 -18.60
C TRP A 215 1.17 -16.17 -19.99
N GLY A 216 -0.13 -16.06 -20.32
CA GLY A 216 -0.65 -16.48 -21.61
C GLY A 216 0.00 -15.76 -22.79
N MET A 217 0.24 -14.46 -22.68
CA MET A 217 0.99 -13.70 -23.69
C MET A 217 2.42 -14.21 -23.85
N ILE A 218 3.14 -14.46 -22.76
CA ILE A 218 4.50 -14.98 -22.77
C ILE A 218 4.55 -16.37 -23.43
N VAL A 219 3.62 -17.28 -23.08
CA VAL A 219 3.50 -18.61 -23.68
C VAL A 219 3.27 -18.51 -25.18
N LYS A 220 2.32 -17.64 -25.60
CA LYS A 220 2.01 -17.41 -27.01
C LYS A 220 3.22 -16.91 -27.80
N ASP A 221 3.91 -15.92 -27.26
CA ASP A 221 5.09 -15.32 -27.92
C ASP A 221 6.25 -16.31 -28.08
N ASN A 222 6.26 -17.36 -27.24
CA ASN A 222 7.20 -18.48 -27.34
C ASN A 222 6.64 -19.69 -28.10
N GLY A 223 5.49 -19.54 -28.79
CA GLY A 223 4.91 -20.60 -29.62
C GLY A 223 4.28 -21.75 -28.85
N GLY A 224 3.98 -21.57 -27.56
CA GLY A 224 3.31 -22.56 -26.72
C GLY A 224 1.80 -22.61 -26.90
N ASP A 225 1.16 -23.66 -26.39
CA ASP A 225 -0.29 -23.81 -26.36
C ASP A 225 -0.90 -22.96 -25.24
N THR A 226 -1.83 -22.09 -25.60
CA THR A 226 -2.49 -21.15 -24.68
C THR A 226 -3.92 -21.55 -24.33
N ALA A 227 -4.45 -22.65 -24.87
CA ALA A 227 -5.87 -22.99 -24.73
C ALA A 227 -6.29 -23.15 -23.26
N SER A 228 -5.50 -23.87 -22.45
CA SER A 228 -5.81 -24.07 -21.03
C SER A 228 -5.66 -22.79 -20.19
N ILE A 229 -4.77 -21.89 -20.59
CA ILE A 229 -4.60 -20.58 -19.92
C ILE A 229 -5.79 -19.68 -20.25
N TRP A 230 -6.25 -19.70 -21.51
CA TRP A 230 -7.44 -18.96 -21.91
C TRP A 230 -8.70 -19.43 -21.19
N GLU A 231 -8.88 -20.74 -20.97
CA GLU A 231 -9.99 -21.27 -20.15
C GLU A 231 -10.02 -20.63 -18.76
N VAL A 232 -8.86 -20.54 -18.10
CA VAL A 232 -8.72 -19.93 -16.77
C VAL A 232 -9.10 -18.45 -16.80
N VAL A 233 -8.51 -17.69 -17.74
CA VAL A 233 -8.73 -16.24 -17.85
C VAL A 233 -10.19 -15.93 -18.18
N SER A 234 -10.76 -16.61 -19.18
CA SER A 234 -12.13 -16.36 -19.61
C SER A 234 -13.16 -16.72 -18.53
N PHE A 235 -12.89 -17.75 -17.74
CA PHE A 235 -13.75 -18.17 -16.63
C PHE A 235 -13.81 -17.12 -15.51
N ASP A 236 -12.66 -16.55 -15.13
CA ASP A 236 -12.59 -15.48 -14.14
C ASP A 236 -13.19 -14.17 -14.67
N MET A 237 -12.85 -13.82 -15.91
CA MET A 237 -13.35 -12.58 -16.51
C MET A 237 -14.85 -12.59 -16.74
N ALA A 238 -15.46 -13.75 -16.98
CA ALA A 238 -16.93 -13.88 -17.05
C ALA A 238 -17.57 -13.43 -15.73
N TRP A 239 -16.97 -13.76 -14.59
CA TRP A 239 -17.46 -13.28 -13.29
C TRP A 239 -17.35 -11.75 -13.18
N VAL A 240 -16.21 -11.18 -13.55
CA VAL A 240 -15.99 -9.72 -13.47
C VAL A 240 -16.97 -8.96 -14.36
N LEU A 241 -17.17 -9.42 -15.61
CA LEU A 241 -18.12 -8.79 -16.55
C LEU A 241 -19.54 -8.69 -15.98
N GLU A 242 -19.98 -9.73 -15.28
CA GLU A 242 -21.35 -9.81 -14.77
C GLU A 242 -21.51 -9.18 -13.37
N ASN A 243 -20.43 -9.07 -12.58
CA ASN A 243 -20.53 -8.84 -11.13
C ASN A 243 -19.63 -7.73 -10.58
N TRP A 244 -18.97 -6.90 -11.39
CA TRP A 244 -18.05 -5.88 -10.91
C TRP A 244 -18.67 -4.83 -9.95
N GLN A 245 -20.01 -4.72 -9.94
CA GLN A 245 -20.78 -3.86 -9.04
C GLN A 245 -21.25 -4.57 -7.76
N SER A 246 -20.92 -5.85 -7.60
CA SER A 246 -21.36 -6.62 -6.44
C SER A 246 -20.66 -6.19 -5.15
N GLU A 247 -21.38 -6.31 -4.05
CA GLU A 247 -20.81 -6.09 -2.73
C GLU A 247 -19.77 -7.16 -2.41
N GLY A 248 -18.64 -6.73 -1.88
CA GLY A 248 -17.58 -7.60 -1.39
C GLY A 248 -16.88 -7.01 -0.17
N CYS A 249 -15.97 -7.76 0.42
CA CYS A 249 -15.06 -7.27 1.43
C CYS A 249 -13.91 -6.48 0.76
N ASP A 250 -13.36 -5.50 1.48
CA ASP A 250 -12.15 -4.80 1.07
C ASP A 250 -10.92 -5.72 1.08
N LEU A 251 -9.82 -5.23 0.49
CA LEU A 251 -8.57 -5.98 0.48
C LEU A 251 -8.00 -6.24 1.89
N TRP A 252 -8.43 -5.47 2.89
CA TRP A 252 -8.02 -5.66 4.30
C TRP A 252 -8.92 -6.65 5.05
N GLU A 253 -9.96 -7.18 4.39
CA GLU A 253 -10.83 -8.24 4.91
C GLU A 253 -11.68 -7.81 6.13
N GLU A 254 -12.06 -6.52 6.20
CA GLU A 254 -12.70 -5.94 7.39
C GLU A 254 -14.08 -5.34 7.14
N VAL A 255 -14.28 -4.69 6.00
CA VAL A 255 -15.51 -3.94 5.70
C VAL A 255 -16.08 -4.35 4.34
N ARG A 256 -17.38 -4.14 4.17
CA ARG A 256 -18.10 -4.48 2.93
C ARG A 256 -18.58 -3.23 2.22
N SER A 257 -18.40 -3.19 0.91
CA SER A 257 -18.89 -2.16 0.02
C SER A 257 -18.99 -2.65 -1.42
N THR A 258 -19.57 -1.81 -2.28
CA THR A 258 -19.61 -1.98 -3.75
C THR A 258 -18.65 -1.03 -4.45
N ASP A 259 -17.93 -0.17 -3.71
CA ASP A 259 -17.18 0.95 -4.29
C ASP A 259 -15.71 1.03 -3.83
N PHE A 260 -15.03 -0.10 -3.69
CA PHE A 260 -13.59 -0.09 -3.40
C PHE A 260 -12.77 0.31 -4.63
N TYR A 261 -11.93 1.34 -4.47
CA TYR A 261 -11.01 1.82 -5.50
C TYR A 261 -10.05 0.72 -5.95
N PHE A 262 -9.45 0.00 -5.00
CA PHE A 262 -8.56 -1.12 -5.28
C PHE A 262 -9.22 -2.16 -6.20
N ASN A 263 -10.43 -2.61 -5.88
CA ASN A 263 -11.13 -3.62 -6.68
C ASN A 263 -11.42 -3.11 -8.10
N ARG A 264 -11.92 -1.85 -8.21
CA ARG A 264 -12.22 -1.24 -9.52
C ARG A 264 -10.96 -1.08 -10.38
N MET A 265 -9.84 -0.66 -9.79
CA MET A 265 -8.57 -0.53 -10.51
C MET A 265 -8.04 -1.90 -10.95
N ALA A 266 -8.15 -2.93 -10.10
CA ALA A 266 -7.81 -4.31 -10.46
C ALA A 266 -8.69 -4.82 -11.63
N TYR A 267 -9.99 -4.52 -11.63
CA TYR A 267 -10.89 -4.88 -12.75
C TYR A 267 -10.49 -4.18 -14.03
N ILE A 268 -10.27 -2.85 -14.00
CA ILE A 268 -9.85 -2.07 -15.18
C ILE A 268 -8.58 -2.65 -15.78
N TYR A 269 -7.56 -2.88 -14.95
CA TYR A 269 -6.29 -3.40 -15.40
C TYR A 269 -6.43 -4.83 -15.97
N SER A 270 -7.07 -5.72 -15.24
CA SER A 270 -7.21 -7.13 -15.63
C SER A 270 -8.05 -7.31 -16.90
N LEU A 271 -9.14 -6.54 -17.07
CA LEU A 271 -9.94 -6.55 -18.27
C LEU A 271 -9.15 -6.08 -19.50
N ASN A 272 -8.30 -5.05 -19.37
CA ASN A 272 -7.46 -4.61 -20.48
C ASN A 272 -6.39 -5.65 -20.84
N GLU A 273 -5.75 -6.29 -19.83
CA GLU A 273 -4.77 -7.36 -20.08
C GLU A 273 -5.44 -8.61 -20.69
N ALA A 274 -6.62 -8.99 -20.20
CA ALA A 274 -7.39 -10.08 -20.75
C ALA A 274 -7.85 -9.79 -22.19
N ALA A 275 -8.18 -8.53 -22.51
CA ALA A 275 -8.51 -8.09 -23.87
C ALA A 275 -7.33 -8.26 -24.83
N LYS A 276 -6.13 -7.85 -24.40
CA LYS A 276 -4.89 -8.06 -25.18
C LYS A 276 -4.65 -9.54 -25.46
N PHE A 277 -4.80 -10.37 -24.43
CA PHE A 277 -4.63 -11.81 -24.56
C PHE A 277 -5.72 -12.45 -25.42
N ALA A 278 -6.99 -12.07 -25.27
CA ALA A 278 -8.09 -12.50 -26.11
C ALA A 278 -7.81 -12.27 -27.61
N ASP A 279 -7.49 -11.01 -27.97
CA ASP A 279 -7.16 -10.66 -29.34
C ASP A 279 -5.96 -11.48 -29.88
N ALA A 280 -4.96 -11.69 -29.04
CA ALA A 280 -3.77 -12.45 -29.41
C ALA A 280 -4.04 -13.93 -29.69
N VAL A 281 -5.10 -14.53 -29.10
CA VAL A 281 -5.51 -15.93 -29.30
C VAL A 281 -6.77 -16.07 -30.18
N GLY A 282 -7.19 -14.99 -30.84
CA GLY A 282 -8.32 -14.98 -31.78
C GLY A 282 -9.70 -14.99 -31.12
N GLN A 283 -9.78 -14.50 -29.87
CA GLN A 283 -11.01 -14.32 -29.12
C GLN A 283 -11.46 -12.85 -29.12
N ASP A 284 -12.67 -12.55 -28.66
CA ASP A 284 -13.22 -11.19 -28.62
C ASP A 284 -12.71 -10.42 -27.39
N GLY A 285 -11.75 -9.50 -27.58
CA GLY A 285 -11.29 -8.56 -26.56
C GLY A 285 -12.13 -7.29 -26.43
N ALA A 286 -13.06 -7.02 -27.35
CA ALA A 286 -13.81 -5.77 -27.37
C ALA A 286 -14.76 -5.63 -26.17
N THR A 287 -15.42 -6.72 -25.79
CA THR A 287 -16.31 -6.77 -24.61
C THR A 287 -15.57 -6.41 -23.34
N TYR A 288 -14.36 -6.95 -23.14
CA TYR A 288 -13.53 -6.64 -21.97
C TYR A 288 -13.15 -5.16 -21.92
N ARG A 289 -12.74 -4.56 -23.05
CA ARG A 289 -12.42 -3.12 -23.14
C ARG A 289 -13.62 -2.24 -22.84
N ALA A 290 -14.79 -2.58 -23.39
CA ALA A 290 -16.02 -1.81 -23.16
C ALA A 290 -16.39 -1.80 -21.66
N THR A 291 -16.32 -2.94 -20.98
CA THR A 291 -16.57 -3.01 -19.53
C THR A 291 -15.48 -2.29 -18.72
N ALA A 292 -14.20 -2.37 -19.13
CA ALA A 292 -13.15 -1.58 -18.49
C ALA A 292 -13.40 -0.07 -18.59
N ASP A 293 -13.88 0.42 -19.71
CA ASP A 293 -14.23 1.84 -19.91
C ASP A 293 -15.44 2.27 -19.06
N GLU A 294 -16.44 1.39 -18.91
CA GLU A 294 -17.57 1.61 -17.99
C GLU A 294 -17.08 1.75 -16.54
N ILE A 295 -16.23 0.82 -16.09
CA ILE A 295 -15.65 0.86 -14.73
C ILE A 295 -14.78 2.11 -14.54
N LYS A 296 -13.98 2.50 -15.52
CA LYS A 296 -13.21 3.76 -15.49
C LYS A 296 -14.11 4.97 -15.25
N ALA A 297 -15.22 5.06 -15.96
CA ALA A 297 -16.16 6.17 -15.80
C ALA A 297 -16.73 6.22 -14.36
N ALA A 298 -17.07 5.07 -13.79
CA ALA A 298 -17.55 4.97 -12.41
C ALA A 298 -16.46 5.33 -11.38
N THR A 299 -15.21 4.98 -11.68
CA THR A 299 -14.06 5.14 -10.75
C THR A 299 -13.58 6.60 -10.65
N GLN A 300 -13.92 7.46 -11.61
CA GLN A 300 -13.62 8.90 -11.53
C GLN A 300 -14.12 9.57 -10.24
N SER A 301 -15.22 9.08 -9.68
CA SER A 301 -15.81 9.59 -8.44
C SER A 301 -14.95 9.40 -7.19
N HIS A 302 -13.93 8.55 -7.24
CA HIS A 302 -12.97 8.35 -6.15
C HIS A 302 -12.01 9.53 -6.00
N PHE A 303 -11.77 10.32 -7.06
CA PHE A 303 -11.04 11.58 -6.93
C PHE A 303 -11.99 12.64 -6.37
N LYS A 304 -11.85 12.92 -5.09
CA LYS A 304 -12.74 13.78 -4.33
C LYS A 304 -11.92 14.61 -3.33
N ASP A 305 -12.34 15.84 -3.08
CA ASP A 305 -11.67 16.76 -2.14
C ASP A 305 -10.17 16.97 -2.45
N GLY A 306 -9.77 16.75 -3.72
CA GLY A 306 -8.40 16.96 -4.21
C GLY A 306 -7.46 15.77 -4.09
N PHE A 307 -7.94 14.56 -3.72
CA PHE A 307 -7.16 13.33 -3.69
C PHE A 307 -8.04 12.08 -3.88
N LEU A 308 -7.44 10.91 -4.00
CA LEU A 308 -8.15 9.65 -4.24
C LEU A 308 -8.54 8.97 -2.92
N TYR A 309 -9.79 8.53 -2.83
CA TYR A 309 -10.36 7.77 -1.71
C TYR A 309 -10.42 6.28 -2.07
N GLU A 310 -10.17 5.40 -1.12
CA GLU A 310 -10.41 3.97 -1.30
C GLU A 310 -11.92 3.65 -1.38
N SER A 311 -12.68 4.29 -0.52
CA SER A 311 -14.15 4.24 -0.56
C SER A 311 -14.72 5.49 0.10
N THR A 312 -16.05 5.64 0.04
CA THR A 312 -16.75 6.78 0.65
C THR A 312 -16.37 7.01 2.12
N ASN A 313 -16.05 5.94 2.86
CA ASN A 313 -15.76 5.98 4.30
C ASN A 313 -14.27 5.79 4.64
N ARG A 314 -13.38 5.66 3.64
CA ARG A 314 -11.94 5.46 3.82
C ARG A 314 -11.12 6.41 2.94
N PRO A 315 -10.95 7.66 3.38
CA PRO A 315 -10.21 8.67 2.60
C PRO A 315 -8.69 8.46 2.63
N TYR A 316 -8.12 7.94 3.72
CA TYR A 316 -6.67 7.86 3.92
C TYR A 316 -6.22 6.40 3.99
N ASP A 317 -6.30 5.69 2.87
CA ASP A 317 -6.00 4.27 2.82
C ASP A 317 -4.80 3.98 1.90
N GLY A 318 -3.84 3.19 2.40
CA GLY A 318 -2.66 2.74 1.65
C GLY A 318 -3.00 1.89 0.43
N ALA A 319 -4.20 1.30 0.39
CA ALA A 319 -4.72 0.60 -0.79
C ALA A 319 -4.71 1.47 -2.05
N VAL A 320 -4.96 2.78 -1.89
CA VAL A 320 -4.95 3.72 -3.01
C VAL A 320 -3.54 3.86 -3.60
N ILE A 321 -2.51 3.96 -2.75
CA ILE A 321 -1.11 4.00 -3.18
C ILE A 321 -0.75 2.72 -3.93
N HIS A 322 -1.15 1.56 -3.39
CA HIS A 322 -0.94 0.27 -4.03
C HIS A 322 -1.63 0.20 -5.40
N SER A 323 -2.88 0.67 -5.48
CA SER A 323 -3.66 0.65 -6.72
C SER A 323 -3.05 1.52 -7.82
N ILE A 324 -2.56 2.72 -7.49
CA ILE A 324 -1.92 3.61 -8.45
C ILE A 324 -0.63 2.98 -8.99
N ALA A 325 0.23 2.45 -8.12
CA ALA A 325 1.48 1.84 -8.54
C ALA A 325 1.26 0.59 -9.39
N THR A 326 0.29 -0.27 -9.01
CA THR A 326 0.11 -1.57 -9.66
C THR A 326 -0.77 -1.51 -10.91
N PHE A 327 -1.80 -0.64 -10.93
CA PHE A 327 -2.87 -0.61 -11.93
C PHE A 327 -3.07 0.75 -12.61
N GLY A 328 -2.33 1.78 -12.19
CA GLY A 328 -2.56 3.18 -12.62
C GLY A 328 -2.35 3.46 -14.11
N GLU A 329 -1.77 2.53 -14.88
CA GLU A 329 -1.53 2.71 -16.32
C GLU A 329 -2.79 3.17 -17.08
N TYR A 330 -3.97 2.69 -16.70
CA TYR A 330 -5.22 2.94 -17.40
C TYR A 330 -6.06 4.07 -16.82
N LEU A 331 -5.80 4.46 -15.55
CA LEU A 331 -6.53 5.52 -14.86
C LEU A 331 -5.69 6.06 -13.71
N PHE A 332 -5.53 7.38 -13.61
CA PHE A 332 -4.69 8.06 -12.62
C PHE A 332 -3.25 7.52 -12.60
N PRO A 333 -2.47 7.74 -13.70
CA PRO A 333 -1.13 7.16 -13.79
C PRO A 333 -0.17 7.72 -12.73
N PRO A 334 0.90 6.98 -12.41
CA PRO A 334 1.85 7.35 -11.35
C PRO A 334 2.38 8.77 -11.40
N GLU A 335 2.56 9.34 -12.61
CA GLU A 335 3.05 10.70 -12.82
C GLU A 335 1.95 11.77 -12.88
N SER A 336 0.69 11.43 -12.57
CA SER A 336 -0.42 12.39 -12.60
C SER A 336 -0.44 13.32 -11.39
N GLU A 337 -1.12 14.45 -11.52
CA GLU A 337 -1.34 15.39 -10.41
C GLU A 337 -2.22 14.78 -9.31
N GLU A 338 -3.17 13.95 -9.69
CA GLU A 338 -4.04 13.21 -8.76
C GLU A 338 -3.22 12.25 -7.89
N SER A 339 -2.21 11.60 -8.48
CA SER A 339 -1.28 10.73 -7.75
C SER A 339 -0.42 11.53 -6.77
N ALA A 340 0.15 12.67 -7.19
CA ALA A 340 0.94 13.54 -6.33
C ALA A 340 0.12 14.09 -5.15
N ALA A 341 -1.09 14.57 -5.42
CA ALA A 341 -2.01 15.07 -4.39
C ALA A 341 -2.36 13.99 -3.37
N THR A 342 -2.58 12.77 -3.85
CA THR A 342 -2.90 11.61 -3.01
C THR A 342 -1.72 11.20 -2.14
N ILE A 343 -0.50 11.10 -2.71
CA ILE A 343 0.72 10.82 -1.96
C ILE A 343 0.90 11.84 -0.83
N LYS A 344 0.77 13.14 -1.13
CA LYS A 344 0.94 14.23 -0.18
C LYS A 344 0.01 14.11 1.03
N VAL A 345 -1.27 13.80 0.78
CA VAL A 345 -2.28 13.68 1.83
C VAL A 345 -2.08 12.42 2.66
N ILE A 346 -1.85 11.28 2.01
CA ILE A 346 -1.67 9.98 2.69
C ILE A 346 -0.38 9.96 3.51
N THR A 347 0.73 10.45 2.98
CA THR A 347 2.01 10.48 3.72
C THR A 347 1.93 11.38 4.95
N LYS A 348 1.23 12.52 4.87
CA LYS A 348 0.99 13.37 6.04
C LYS A 348 0.12 12.67 7.08
N ALA A 349 -0.93 11.94 6.67
CA ALA A 349 -1.78 11.19 7.57
C ALA A 349 -0.99 10.11 8.33
N PHE A 350 -0.15 9.33 7.65
CA PHE A 350 0.70 8.31 8.28
C PHE A 350 1.87 8.87 9.09
N CYS A 351 2.37 10.05 8.77
CA CYS A 351 3.33 10.73 9.64
C CYS A 351 2.70 11.05 11.00
N ASN A 352 1.47 11.55 11.00
CA ASN A 352 0.76 11.85 12.23
C ASN A 352 0.34 10.59 13.00
N GLU A 353 0.09 9.47 12.31
CA GLU A 353 -0.35 8.22 12.91
C GLU A 353 0.78 7.48 13.64
N TYR A 354 2.01 7.49 13.10
CA TYR A 354 3.09 6.65 13.61
C TYR A 354 4.15 7.43 14.38
N PRO A 355 4.36 7.16 15.69
CA PRO A 355 5.41 7.79 16.49
C PRO A 355 6.80 7.69 15.84
N ILE A 356 7.15 6.52 15.29
CA ILE A 356 8.42 6.32 14.60
C ILE A 356 8.61 7.28 13.41
N ASN A 357 7.56 7.58 12.67
CA ASN A 357 7.63 8.55 11.58
C ASN A 357 7.91 9.96 12.09
N GLN A 358 7.27 10.35 13.19
CA GLN A 358 7.49 11.67 13.80
C GLN A 358 8.92 11.81 14.31
N GLU A 359 9.44 10.81 15.02
CA GLU A 359 10.80 10.80 15.57
C GLU A 359 11.85 10.85 14.45
N GLU A 360 11.70 10.01 13.44
CA GLU A 360 12.65 9.90 12.35
C GLU A 360 12.60 11.10 11.40
N ASN A 361 11.40 11.67 11.18
CA ASN A 361 11.27 12.92 10.42
C ASN A 361 11.90 14.10 11.17
N ALA A 362 11.71 14.20 12.49
CA ALA A 362 12.38 15.18 13.33
C ALA A 362 13.92 15.02 13.32
N ALA A 363 14.41 13.80 13.16
CA ALA A 363 15.84 13.51 12.97
C ALA A 363 16.35 13.77 11.54
N GLY A 364 15.48 14.19 10.61
CA GLY A 364 15.84 14.48 9.23
C GLY A 364 16.08 13.24 8.36
N LYS A 365 15.67 12.05 8.82
CA LYS A 365 15.79 10.83 8.02
C LYS A 365 14.96 10.92 6.73
N PRO A 366 15.43 10.31 5.62
CA PRO A 366 14.71 10.35 4.35
C PRO A 366 13.45 9.47 4.35
N GLY A 367 12.47 9.82 3.52
CA GLY A 367 11.26 9.03 3.28
C GLY A 367 10.31 8.94 4.46
N ILE A 368 9.41 7.98 4.41
CA ILE A 368 8.36 7.74 5.40
C ILE A 368 7.84 6.31 5.31
N LEU A 369 7.39 5.76 6.43
CA LEU A 369 6.66 4.48 6.49
C LEU A 369 5.16 4.72 6.36
N ILE A 370 4.45 3.90 5.59
CA ILE A 370 3.00 3.93 5.49
C ILE A 370 2.36 2.58 5.81
N GLY A 371 1.09 2.58 6.16
CA GLY A 371 0.33 1.38 6.50
C GLY A 371 -1.05 1.34 5.85
N ARG A 372 -1.97 0.54 6.40
CA ARG A 372 -3.29 0.33 5.81
C ARG A 372 -4.15 1.59 5.86
N TYR A 373 -4.43 2.12 7.02
CA TYR A 373 -5.19 3.37 7.21
C TYR A 373 -4.95 3.92 8.63
N PRO A 374 -5.05 5.22 8.87
CA PRO A 374 -4.97 5.80 10.20
C PRO A 374 -6.05 5.25 11.14
N GLY A 375 -5.68 4.95 12.38
CA GLY A 375 -6.56 4.30 13.35
C GLY A 375 -6.70 2.79 13.18
N ASP A 376 -5.87 2.17 12.33
CA ASP A 376 -5.76 0.72 12.24
C ASP A 376 -5.37 0.10 13.59
N SER A 377 -6.01 -1.01 13.95
CA SER A 377 -5.73 -1.74 15.20
C SER A 377 -5.22 -3.17 14.97
N TYR A 378 -5.22 -3.63 13.71
CA TYR A 378 -4.78 -4.98 13.39
C TYR A 378 -3.30 -5.18 13.72
N ALA A 379 -2.99 -6.20 14.51
CA ALA A 379 -1.64 -6.54 14.97
C ALA A 379 -0.84 -5.33 15.52
N GLY A 380 -1.55 -4.38 16.17
CA GLY A 380 -0.98 -3.16 16.74
C GLY A 380 -1.15 -1.91 15.89
N GLY A 381 -1.68 -2.01 14.67
CA GLY A 381 -1.91 -0.87 13.77
C GLY A 381 -0.58 -0.21 13.36
N ASN A 382 0.27 -0.96 12.73
CA ASN A 382 1.66 -0.63 12.41
C ASN A 382 1.84 -0.24 10.93
N PRO A 383 2.98 0.39 10.55
CA PRO A 383 3.39 0.49 9.16
C PRO A 383 3.52 -0.90 8.50
N TRP A 384 3.16 -0.99 7.23
CA TRP A 384 3.26 -2.21 6.44
C TRP A 384 4.43 -2.13 5.47
N GLN A 385 5.27 -3.17 5.45
CA GLN A 385 6.47 -3.20 4.61
C GLN A 385 6.12 -3.14 3.13
N LEU A 386 5.12 -3.93 2.71
CA LEU A 386 4.65 -3.94 1.33
C LEU A 386 4.14 -2.57 0.87
N LEU A 387 3.38 -1.85 1.70
CA LEU A 387 2.82 -0.55 1.34
C LEU A 387 3.90 0.54 1.27
N THR A 388 4.87 0.49 2.18
CA THR A 388 6.02 1.39 2.13
C THR A 388 6.85 1.14 0.86
N ALA A 389 7.11 -0.12 0.52
CA ALA A 389 7.81 -0.46 -0.73
C ALA A 389 7.07 0.06 -1.96
N VAL A 390 5.74 -0.12 -2.01
CA VAL A 390 4.91 0.34 -3.13
C VAL A 390 4.86 1.86 -3.24
N LEU A 391 4.96 2.60 -2.12
CA LEU A 391 5.13 4.06 -2.18
C LEU A 391 6.44 4.43 -2.87
N GLY A 392 7.53 3.74 -2.56
CA GLY A 392 8.82 3.90 -3.27
C GLY A 392 8.70 3.58 -4.76
N GLU A 393 8.03 2.47 -5.10
CA GLU A 393 7.75 2.07 -6.48
C GLU A 393 6.95 3.13 -7.23
N LEU A 394 5.91 3.69 -6.60
CA LEU A 394 5.08 4.73 -7.20
C LEU A 394 5.90 5.96 -7.62
N PHE A 395 6.84 6.39 -6.80
CA PHE A 395 7.77 7.44 -7.15
C PHE A 395 8.68 7.05 -8.32
N TYR A 396 9.23 5.83 -8.34
CA TYR A 396 10.05 5.35 -9.45
C TYR A 396 9.28 5.28 -10.78
N LEU A 397 8.04 4.78 -10.74
CA LEU A 397 7.16 4.74 -11.90
C LEU A 397 6.80 6.15 -12.40
N GLY A 398 6.56 7.09 -11.48
CA GLY A 398 6.37 8.50 -11.80
C GLY A 398 7.58 9.06 -12.56
N GLY A 399 8.79 8.84 -12.05
CA GLY A 399 10.05 9.21 -12.69
C GLY A 399 10.22 8.56 -14.06
N GLN A 400 9.99 7.25 -14.16
CA GLN A 400 10.07 6.50 -15.42
C GLN A 400 9.14 7.09 -16.49
N ASN A 401 7.88 7.35 -16.13
CA ASN A 401 6.91 7.86 -17.07
C ASN A 401 7.20 9.32 -17.46
N THR A 402 7.73 10.13 -16.54
CA THR A 402 8.21 11.48 -16.84
C THR A 402 9.40 11.43 -17.82
N TYR A 403 10.35 10.51 -17.65
CA TYR A 403 11.45 10.30 -18.61
C TYR A 403 10.94 9.86 -19.99
N LYS A 404 9.97 8.95 -20.06
CA LYS A 404 9.35 8.57 -21.35
C LYS A 404 8.72 9.77 -22.07
N LYS A 405 8.11 10.71 -21.34
CA LYS A 405 7.59 11.96 -21.92
C LYS A 405 8.73 12.86 -22.43
N ILE A 406 9.86 12.92 -21.74
CA ILE A 406 11.06 13.65 -22.19
C ILE A 406 11.64 13.02 -23.45
N GLU A 407 11.75 11.69 -23.53
CA GLU A 407 12.20 10.99 -24.74
C GLU A 407 11.32 11.29 -25.96
N ALA A 408 10.00 11.39 -25.74
CA ALA A 408 9.05 11.63 -26.82
C ALA A 408 9.02 13.08 -27.34
N ARG A 409 9.29 14.08 -26.49
CA ARG A 409 9.10 15.50 -26.84
C ARG A 409 10.24 16.45 -26.42
N GLY A 410 11.35 15.92 -25.91
CA GLY A 410 12.45 16.71 -25.33
C GLY A 410 12.16 17.17 -23.89
N ASP A 411 13.20 17.69 -23.23
CA ASP A 411 13.04 18.29 -21.90
C ASP A 411 12.29 19.63 -22.01
N TYR A 412 11.41 19.90 -21.04
CA TYR A 412 10.56 21.08 -21.05
C TYR A 412 10.45 21.70 -19.65
N SER A 413 10.26 23.01 -19.59
CA SER A 413 10.00 23.70 -18.32
C SER A 413 8.64 23.30 -17.77
N LEU A 414 8.59 23.02 -16.48
CA LEU A 414 7.34 22.72 -15.79
C LEU A 414 6.45 23.97 -15.73
N ARG A 415 5.18 23.78 -16.00
CA ARG A 415 4.16 24.79 -15.77
C ARG A 415 3.49 24.54 -14.44
N TYR A 416 3.50 25.52 -13.55
CA TYR A 416 2.90 25.40 -12.22
C TYR A 416 1.42 24.96 -12.29
N SER A 417 0.66 25.45 -13.27
CA SER A 417 -0.75 25.08 -13.47
C SER A 417 -0.98 23.61 -13.82
N GLU A 418 0.05 22.93 -14.32
CA GLU A 418 -0.02 21.54 -14.80
C GLU A 418 0.75 20.55 -13.90
N ASN A 419 1.56 21.05 -12.95
CA ASN A 419 2.46 20.24 -12.12
C ASN A 419 2.50 20.73 -10.65
N LYS A 420 1.45 21.40 -10.21
CA LYS A 420 1.36 22.06 -8.90
C LYS A 420 1.59 21.09 -7.74
N GLU A 421 0.96 19.93 -7.79
CA GLU A 421 1.02 18.97 -6.69
C GLU A 421 2.40 18.30 -6.62
N TRP A 422 3.00 17.94 -7.76
CA TRP A 422 4.37 17.42 -7.80
C TRP A 422 5.41 18.46 -7.36
N ILE A 423 5.30 19.72 -7.84
CA ILE A 423 6.19 20.81 -7.44
C ILE A 423 6.11 21.02 -5.91
N SER A 424 4.90 21.02 -5.36
CA SER A 424 4.66 21.19 -3.93
C SER A 424 5.15 19.98 -3.11
N LEU A 425 4.88 18.75 -3.56
CA LEU A 425 5.27 17.53 -2.85
C LEU A 425 6.78 17.37 -2.74
N LEU A 426 7.50 17.70 -3.82
CA LEU A 426 8.95 17.50 -3.92
C LEU A 426 9.76 18.79 -3.69
N ASN A 427 9.11 19.90 -3.31
CA ASN A 427 9.74 21.21 -3.08
C ASN A 427 10.62 21.67 -4.25
N LEU A 428 10.13 21.50 -5.50
CA LEU A 428 10.90 21.86 -6.68
C LEU A 428 11.01 23.38 -6.82
N PRO A 429 12.20 23.92 -7.16
CA PRO A 429 12.40 25.35 -7.41
C PRO A 429 11.57 25.84 -8.59
N GLU A 430 11.26 27.16 -8.60
CA GLU A 430 10.69 27.81 -9.76
C GLU A 430 11.64 27.68 -10.97
N GLY A 431 11.07 27.37 -12.13
CA GLY A 431 11.84 27.18 -13.37
C GLY A 431 12.40 25.76 -13.56
N SER A 432 12.09 24.83 -12.66
CA SER A 432 12.45 23.41 -12.84
C SER A 432 11.91 22.85 -14.15
N THR A 433 12.64 21.87 -14.71
CA THR A 433 12.28 21.15 -15.93
C THR A 433 11.63 19.80 -15.63
N ALA A 434 11.11 19.14 -16.65
CA ALA A 434 10.59 17.77 -16.52
C ALA A 434 11.70 16.79 -16.08
N ARG A 435 12.96 17.06 -16.48
CA ARG A 435 14.11 16.26 -16.04
C ARG A 435 14.37 16.42 -14.53
N ASP A 436 14.25 17.65 -14.02
CA ASP A 436 14.37 17.91 -12.58
C ASP A 436 13.27 17.19 -11.80
N LEU A 437 12.04 17.21 -12.30
CA LEU A 437 10.93 16.45 -11.71
C LEU A 437 11.21 14.95 -11.70
N ALA A 438 11.61 14.38 -12.84
CA ALA A 438 11.86 12.95 -12.94
C ALA A 438 12.98 12.51 -11.97
N ARG A 439 14.07 13.29 -11.86
CA ARG A 439 15.14 13.02 -10.90
C ARG A 439 14.67 13.13 -9.46
N ALA A 440 13.86 14.13 -9.13
CA ALA A 440 13.31 14.30 -7.79
C ALA A 440 12.34 13.15 -7.43
N GLN A 441 11.53 12.66 -8.38
CA GLN A 441 10.69 11.49 -8.19
C GLN A 441 11.54 10.24 -7.88
N VAL A 442 12.61 10.00 -8.62
CA VAL A 442 13.51 8.85 -8.34
C VAL A 442 14.19 8.99 -6.98
N ALA A 443 14.69 10.19 -6.64
CA ALA A 443 15.28 10.45 -5.33
C ALA A 443 14.29 10.25 -4.18
N ALA A 444 13.01 10.58 -4.38
CA ALA A 444 11.95 10.33 -3.41
C ALA A 444 11.67 8.84 -3.25
N GLY A 445 11.69 8.08 -4.34
CA GLY A 445 11.64 6.62 -4.28
C GLY A 445 12.81 6.02 -3.49
N ASP A 446 14.03 6.48 -3.75
CA ASP A 446 15.22 6.08 -3.00
C ASP A 446 15.08 6.46 -1.51
N ALA A 447 14.51 7.62 -1.20
CA ALA A 447 14.28 8.08 0.18
C ALA A 447 13.31 7.14 0.94
N VAL A 448 12.20 6.75 0.32
CA VAL A 448 11.23 5.82 0.91
C VAL A 448 11.86 4.44 1.10
N MET A 449 12.57 3.95 0.09
CA MET A 449 13.21 2.62 0.17
C MET A 449 14.37 2.60 1.17
N THR A 450 15.11 3.69 1.35
CA THR A 450 16.11 3.84 2.42
C THR A 450 15.46 3.74 3.80
N ARG A 451 14.32 4.46 3.99
CA ARG A 451 13.55 4.36 5.23
C ARG A 451 13.10 2.93 5.51
N LEU A 452 12.61 2.24 4.52
CA LEU A 452 12.21 0.83 4.65
C LEU A 452 13.41 -0.05 4.98
N PHE A 453 14.54 0.13 4.28
CA PHE A 453 15.75 -0.66 4.49
C PHE A 453 16.27 -0.57 5.92
N ASP A 454 16.22 0.61 6.54
CA ASP A 454 16.63 0.80 7.94
C ASP A 454 15.92 -0.15 8.92
N HIS A 455 14.73 -0.64 8.57
CA HIS A 455 13.87 -1.45 9.42
C HIS A 455 13.76 -2.92 9.04
N VAL A 456 14.18 -3.30 7.82
CA VAL A 456 14.04 -4.69 7.33
C VAL A 456 15.36 -5.45 7.26
N GLN A 457 16.44 -4.89 7.81
CA GLN A 457 17.75 -5.54 7.82
C GLN A 457 17.73 -6.79 8.71
N ASP A 458 17.66 -7.95 8.09
CA ASP A 458 17.75 -9.25 8.72
C ASP A 458 18.80 -10.09 7.98
N ALA A 459 19.75 -10.69 8.70
CA ALA A 459 20.84 -11.44 8.06
C ALA A 459 20.37 -12.63 7.23
N ALA A 460 19.19 -13.18 7.50
CA ALA A 460 18.56 -14.23 6.71
C ALA A 460 17.68 -13.68 5.57
N GLY A 461 17.58 -12.34 5.42
CA GLY A 461 16.73 -11.70 4.42
C GLY A 461 15.24 -11.96 4.64
N ARG A 462 14.81 -12.16 5.89
CA ARG A 462 13.40 -12.33 6.22
C ARG A 462 12.70 -10.97 6.13
N ILE A 463 11.54 -10.97 5.50
CA ILE A 463 10.69 -9.80 5.30
C ILE A 463 9.30 -10.14 5.86
N ASP A 464 8.91 -9.47 6.93
CA ASP A 464 7.65 -9.72 7.62
C ASP A 464 6.52 -8.83 7.05
N GLU A 465 5.36 -8.84 7.69
CA GLU A 465 4.20 -8.05 7.27
C GLU A 465 4.35 -6.57 7.66
N GLN A 466 4.75 -6.32 8.90
CA GLN A 466 4.69 -5.00 9.53
C GLN A 466 6.04 -4.57 10.14
N ILE A 467 6.13 -3.29 10.49
CA ILE A 467 7.19 -2.68 11.28
C ILE A 467 6.54 -2.08 12.51
N ASP A 468 6.93 -2.52 13.71
CA ASP A 468 6.40 -1.98 14.96
C ASP A 468 6.64 -0.46 15.04
N LYS A 469 5.55 0.29 15.19
CA LYS A 469 5.53 1.76 15.10
C LYS A 469 6.26 2.49 16.23
N PHE A 470 6.73 1.77 17.26
CA PHE A 470 7.50 2.33 18.37
C PHE A 470 8.96 1.91 18.33
N THR A 471 9.23 0.65 17.98
CA THR A 471 10.59 0.07 18.05
C THR A 471 11.29 0.00 16.72
N GLY A 472 10.56 0.13 15.61
CA GLY A 472 11.08 -0.01 14.25
C GLY A 472 11.49 -1.44 13.87
N LYS A 473 11.13 -2.45 14.67
CA LYS A 473 11.44 -3.85 14.37
C LYS A 473 10.36 -4.47 13.51
N GLN A 474 10.76 -5.43 12.70
CA GLN A 474 9.81 -6.27 11.95
C GLN A 474 8.87 -7.00 12.91
N SER A 475 7.62 -7.17 12.51
CA SER A 475 6.55 -7.77 13.33
C SER A 475 5.43 -8.36 12.46
N SER A 476 4.47 -9.03 13.09
CA SER A 476 3.34 -9.72 12.49
C SER A 476 3.78 -10.93 11.66
N ALA A 477 3.09 -11.30 10.57
CA ALA A 477 3.35 -12.52 9.83
C ALA A 477 4.79 -12.57 9.28
N GLU A 478 5.54 -13.59 9.69
CA GLU A 478 6.95 -13.75 9.31
C GLU A 478 7.08 -14.27 7.87
N GLY A 479 7.89 -13.59 7.07
CA GLY A 479 8.20 -14.03 5.71
C GLY A 479 7.06 -13.85 4.73
N LEU A 480 6.34 -12.72 4.78
CA LEU A 480 5.17 -12.45 3.94
C LEU A 480 5.55 -12.36 2.45
N THR A 481 4.96 -13.21 1.63
CA THR A 481 5.21 -13.30 0.19
C THR A 481 4.92 -11.99 -0.53
N TRP A 482 3.83 -11.32 -0.17
CA TRP A 482 3.45 -10.04 -0.76
C TRP A 482 4.45 -8.91 -0.40
N SER A 483 5.04 -8.94 0.80
CA SER A 483 6.11 -7.99 1.18
C SER A 483 7.37 -8.21 0.33
N TYR A 484 7.83 -9.46 0.18
CA TYR A 484 8.94 -9.77 -0.73
C TYR A 484 8.66 -9.30 -2.15
N ALA A 485 7.47 -9.64 -2.69
CA ALA A 485 7.09 -9.28 -4.04
C ALA A 485 7.22 -7.78 -4.29
N ASN A 486 6.68 -6.95 -3.39
CA ASN A 486 6.69 -5.50 -3.57
C ASN A 486 8.08 -4.88 -3.37
N ILE A 487 8.87 -5.33 -2.40
CA ILE A 487 10.24 -4.82 -2.21
C ILE A 487 11.09 -5.15 -3.44
N LEU A 488 11.09 -6.41 -3.87
CA LEU A 488 11.87 -6.86 -5.02
C LEU A 488 11.42 -6.18 -6.32
N HIS A 489 10.11 -5.98 -6.50
CA HIS A 489 9.59 -5.29 -7.67
C HIS A 489 9.92 -3.79 -7.66
N SER A 490 9.85 -3.13 -6.52
CA SER A 490 10.28 -1.73 -6.37
C SER A 490 11.76 -1.55 -6.76
N LEU A 491 12.63 -2.47 -6.31
CA LEU A 491 14.04 -2.47 -6.66
C LEU A 491 14.28 -2.78 -8.16
N TYR A 492 13.47 -3.66 -8.75
CA TYR A 492 13.48 -3.92 -10.19
C TYR A 492 13.09 -2.67 -11.01
N VAL A 493 12.02 -1.98 -10.61
CA VAL A 493 11.59 -0.72 -11.25
C VAL A 493 12.69 0.34 -11.09
N ARG A 494 13.26 0.48 -9.90
CA ARG A 494 14.39 1.40 -9.65
C ARG A 494 15.56 1.14 -10.58
N LYS A 495 15.95 -0.12 -10.77
CA LYS A 495 17.01 -0.50 -11.70
C LYS A 495 16.68 -0.11 -13.14
N SER A 496 15.42 -0.23 -13.54
CA SER A 496 14.97 0.14 -14.89
C SER A 496 15.07 1.65 -15.18
N VAL A 497 14.94 2.51 -14.13
CA VAL A 497 15.05 3.96 -14.26
C VAL A 497 16.49 4.49 -14.06
N ALA A 498 17.38 3.69 -13.50
CA ALA A 498 18.78 4.08 -13.28
C ALA A 498 19.48 4.57 -14.55
N LYS A 499 19.14 4.00 -15.70
CA LYS A 499 19.67 4.38 -17.03
C LYS A 499 19.33 5.84 -17.44
N TYR A 500 18.40 6.48 -16.76
CA TYR A 500 17.97 7.87 -17.03
C TYR A 500 18.60 8.88 -16.07
N LEU A 501 19.32 8.42 -15.04
CA LEU A 501 19.91 9.31 -14.03
C LEU A 501 21.24 9.94 -14.48
N ASP A 502 21.91 9.32 -15.44
CA ASP A 502 23.13 9.82 -16.09
C ASP A 502 22.75 10.87 -17.16
#